data_47097e2c876df31e4cd01273cf8f7849
#
_entry.id   47097e2c876df31e4cd01273cf8f7849
#
_cell.length_a   1.000
_cell.length_b   1.000
_cell.length_c   1.000
_cell.angle_alpha   90.00
_cell.angle_beta   90.00
_cell.angle_gamma   90.00
#
_symmetry.space_group_name_H-M   'P 1'
#
loop_
_entity.id
_entity.type
_entity.pdbx_description
1 polymer ?
#
loop_
_entity_poly.entity_id
_entity_poly.type
_entity_poly.pdbx_seq_one_letter_code
_entity_poly.pdbx_strand_id
1 'polypeptide(L)'
;IGQGKTMISPIHNLMIISSIANGGVMMNPYVVMQVQTASGKVLSVNMPTQKAQVCSEEEAEYISSLCRKVVTDGTGGAFRWTGYEAAGKTGTAQYDSSGLAHSWFIGYAPYDNPEIAISVVLEGGYSGQSAQYVAKAVLDAYFN
;
A
#
# COMPACT_ATOMS: atom_id res chain seq x y z
N ILE A 1 -10.93 -16.56 -2.57
CA ILE A 1 -10.34 -15.69 -1.57
C ILE A 1 -8.89 -15.25 -1.90
N GLY A 2 -8.47 -15.30 -3.17
CA GLY A 2 -7.18 -14.77 -3.62
C GLY A 2 -5.95 -15.56 -3.17
N GLN A 3 -6.09 -16.80 -2.77
CA GLN A 3 -4.96 -17.68 -2.46
C GLN A 3 -4.58 -18.52 -3.67
N GLY A 4 -3.30 -18.61 -3.97
CA GLY A 4 -2.76 -19.36 -5.09
C GLY A 4 -1.27 -19.57 -4.97
N LYS A 5 -0.62 -19.97 -6.07
CA LYS A 5 0.83 -20.19 -6.13
C LYS A 5 1.62 -18.89 -6.38
N THR A 6 0.97 -17.77 -6.57
CA THR A 6 1.63 -16.49 -6.82
C THR A 6 2.29 -15.99 -5.55
N MET A 7 3.60 -15.78 -5.61
CA MET A 7 4.38 -15.16 -4.56
C MET A 7 4.67 -13.70 -4.93
N ILE A 8 4.44 -12.79 -3.99
CA ILE A 8 4.61 -11.36 -4.22
C ILE A 8 5.35 -10.73 -3.03
N SER A 9 6.29 -9.84 -3.32
CA SER A 9 7.02 -9.11 -2.29
C SER A 9 6.21 -7.91 -1.76
N PRO A 10 6.45 -7.46 -0.52
CA PRO A 10 5.81 -6.25 0.02
C PRO A 10 6.02 -5.01 -0.86
N ILE A 11 7.21 -4.84 -1.43
CA ILE A 11 7.49 -3.71 -2.33
C ILE A 11 6.66 -3.78 -3.62
N HIS A 12 6.43 -4.98 -4.16
CA HIS A 12 5.61 -5.12 -5.35
C HIS A 12 4.12 -4.82 -5.04
N ASN A 13 3.62 -5.27 -3.89
CA ASN A 13 2.29 -4.91 -3.41
C ASN A 13 2.15 -3.40 -3.19
N LEU A 14 3.19 -2.75 -2.65
CA LEU A 14 3.24 -1.29 -2.53
C LEU A 14 3.15 -0.61 -3.90
N MET A 15 3.92 -1.08 -4.88
CA MET A 15 3.88 -0.53 -6.24
C MET A 15 2.49 -0.68 -6.89
N ILE A 16 1.81 -1.81 -6.66
CA ILE A 16 0.45 -2.04 -7.18
C ILE A 16 -0.54 -1.03 -6.56
N ILE A 17 -0.59 -0.92 -5.23
CA ILE A 17 -1.55 -0.01 -4.60
C ILE A 17 -1.21 1.45 -4.87
N SER A 18 0.07 1.80 -4.97
CA SER A 18 0.51 3.14 -5.39
C SER A 18 0.09 3.46 -6.83
N SER A 19 0.09 2.48 -7.74
CA SER A 19 -0.36 2.73 -9.11
C SER A 19 -1.87 3.01 -9.17
N ILE A 20 -2.67 2.35 -8.33
CA ILE A 20 -4.11 2.64 -8.22
C ILE A 20 -4.33 4.07 -7.69
N ALA A 21 -3.59 4.46 -6.64
CA ALA A 21 -3.63 5.81 -6.10
C ALA A 21 -3.15 6.89 -7.09
N ASN A 22 -2.36 6.50 -8.10
CA ASN A 22 -1.73 7.36 -9.10
C ASN A 22 -2.35 7.22 -10.50
N GLY A 23 -3.67 7.03 -10.60
CA GLY A 23 -4.39 6.98 -11.88
C GLY A 23 -3.94 5.84 -12.80
N GLY A 24 -3.53 4.70 -12.25
CA GLY A 24 -3.06 3.53 -13.00
C GLY A 24 -1.59 3.58 -13.41
N VAL A 25 -0.86 4.64 -13.05
CA VAL A 25 0.57 4.81 -13.38
C VAL A 25 1.45 4.20 -12.31
N MET A 26 2.19 3.15 -12.67
CA MET A 26 3.21 2.54 -11.81
C MET A 26 4.54 3.26 -11.96
N MET A 27 5.15 3.64 -10.84
CA MET A 27 6.45 4.29 -10.80
C MET A 27 7.58 3.29 -10.48
N ASN A 28 8.80 3.60 -10.92
CA ASN A 28 9.98 2.85 -10.49
C ASN A 28 10.30 3.19 -9.02
N PRO A 29 10.44 2.18 -8.15
CA PRO A 29 10.78 2.43 -6.75
C PRO A 29 12.25 2.82 -6.62
N TYR A 30 12.56 3.78 -5.76
CA TYR A 30 13.92 4.10 -5.35
C TYR A 30 13.92 4.55 -3.88
N VAL A 31 15.06 4.37 -3.21
CA VAL A 31 15.26 4.74 -1.80
C VAL A 31 16.19 5.94 -1.66
N VAL A 32 17.18 6.03 -2.57
CA VAL A 32 18.14 7.13 -2.55
C VAL A 32 17.65 8.25 -3.46
N MET A 33 17.23 9.35 -2.88
CA MET A 33 16.78 10.52 -3.65
C MET A 33 17.98 11.32 -4.17
N GLN A 34 19.03 11.47 -3.37
CA GLN A 34 20.17 12.29 -3.71
C GLN A 34 21.47 11.76 -3.06
N VAL A 35 22.57 11.89 -3.78
CA VAL A 35 23.93 11.67 -3.24
C VAL A 35 24.68 12.98 -3.25
N GLN A 36 25.32 13.34 -2.13
CA GLN A 36 26.10 14.56 -2.00
C GLN A 36 27.42 14.31 -1.25
N THR A 37 28.41 15.17 -1.48
CA THR A 37 29.65 15.18 -0.70
C THR A 37 29.40 15.67 0.72
N ALA A 38 30.37 15.46 1.62
CA ALA A 38 30.34 16.04 2.96
C ALA A 38 30.27 17.60 2.97
N SER A 39 30.72 18.24 1.89
CA SER A 39 30.65 19.71 1.71
C SER A 39 29.31 20.17 1.10
N GLY A 40 28.35 19.28 0.90
CA GLY A 40 27.02 19.60 0.36
C GLY A 40 26.93 19.67 -1.17
N LYS A 41 28.02 19.38 -1.91
CA LYS A 41 27.96 19.34 -3.38
C LYS A 41 27.16 18.12 -3.83
N VAL A 42 26.08 18.34 -4.59
CA VAL A 42 25.26 17.28 -5.18
C VAL A 42 26.04 16.55 -6.26
N LEU A 43 26.11 15.23 -6.17
CA LEU A 43 26.76 14.33 -7.12
C LEU A 43 25.75 13.69 -8.07
N SER A 44 24.58 13.26 -7.53
CA SER A 44 23.50 12.69 -8.34
C SER A 44 22.15 12.93 -7.66
N VAL A 45 21.10 12.99 -8.47
CA VAL A 45 19.69 13.06 -8.04
C VAL A 45 18.91 12.00 -8.79
N ASN A 46 18.14 11.20 -8.08
CA ASN A 46 17.15 10.30 -8.70
C ASN A 46 15.82 11.04 -8.82
N MET A 47 15.30 11.10 -10.03
CA MET A 47 13.99 11.67 -10.31
C MET A 47 12.96 10.55 -10.41
N PRO A 48 11.71 10.78 -9.98
CA PRO A 48 10.63 9.83 -10.22
C PRO A 48 10.51 9.50 -11.71
N THR A 49 10.45 8.21 -12.05
CA THR A 49 10.27 7.76 -13.43
C THR A 49 9.15 6.75 -13.51
N GLN A 50 8.32 6.89 -14.54
CA GLN A 50 7.26 5.94 -14.83
C GLN A 50 7.85 4.59 -15.25
N LYS A 51 7.29 3.50 -14.67
CA LYS A 51 7.59 2.13 -15.07
C LYS A 51 6.63 1.63 -16.15
N ALA A 52 5.33 1.80 -15.91
CA ALA A 52 4.27 1.35 -16.82
C ALA A 52 2.94 2.05 -16.53
N GLN A 53 2.05 2.10 -17.52
CA GLN A 53 0.61 2.26 -17.30
C GLN A 53 0.04 0.86 -17.10
N VAL A 54 -0.45 0.53 -15.90
CA VAL A 54 -0.92 -0.84 -15.55
C VAL A 54 -2.42 -1.01 -15.78
N CYS A 55 -3.19 0.08 -15.74
CA CYS A 55 -4.60 0.15 -16.09
C CYS A 55 -4.94 1.59 -16.49
N SER A 56 -6.11 1.82 -17.08
CA SER A 56 -6.60 3.16 -17.36
C SER A 56 -6.91 3.94 -16.08
N GLU A 57 -7.01 5.26 -16.18
CA GLU A 57 -7.41 6.11 -15.07
C GLU A 57 -8.80 5.75 -14.55
N GLU A 58 -9.76 5.52 -15.44
CA GLU A 58 -11.13 5.08 -15.10
C GLU A 58 -11.14 3.74 -14.34
N GLU A 59 -10.33 2.77 -14.77
CA GLU A 59 -10.18 1.49 -14.06
C GLU A 59 -9.53 1.68 -12.68
N ALA A 60 -8.52 2.55 -12.59
CA ALA A 60 -7.88 2.87 -11.32
C ALA A 60 -8.86 3.54 -10.35
N GLU A 61 -9.66 4.51 -10.80
CA GLU A 61 -10.72 5.16 -10.01
C GLU A 61 -11.77 4.13 -9.54
N TYR A 62 -12.19 3.23 -10.42
CA TYR A 62 -13.13 2.17 -10.06
C TYR A 62 -12.55 1.25 -8.97
N ILE A 63 -11.32 0.75 -9.14
CA ILE A 63 -10.63 -0.09 -8.13
C ILE A 63 -10.45 0.69 -6.82
N SER A 64 -10.06 1.96 -6.90
CA SER A 64 -9.93 2.88 -5.78
C SER A 64 -11.25 2.96 -4.97
N SER A 65 -12.38 3.11 -5.65
CA SER A 65 -13.70 3.14 -5.02
C SER A 65 -14.05 1.84 -4.28
N LEU A 66 -13.63 0.69 -4.84
CA LEU A 66 -13.77 -0.61 -4.17
C LEU A 66 -12.87 -0.71 -2.93
N CYS A 67 -11.63 -0.22 -3.01
CA CYS A 67 -10.71 -0.15 -1.87
C CYS A 67 -11.25 0.78 -0.77
N ARG A 68 -11.94 1.87 -1.14
CA ARG A 68 -12.64 2.73 -0.17
C ARG A 68 -13.75 1.98 0.55
N LYS A 69 -14.56 1.20 -0.17
CA LYS A 69 -15.63 0.38 0.43
C LYS A 69 -15.10 -0.69 1.39
N VAL A 70 -13.90 -1.22 1.17
CA VAL A 70 -13.27 -2.13 2.14
C VAL A 70 -13.07 -1.45 3.49
N VAL A 71 -12.77 -0.17 3.52
CA VAL A 71 -12.62 0.63 4.75
C VAL A 71 -13.98 1.01 5.33
N THR A 72 -14.91 1.53 4.52
CA THR A 72 -16.20 2.04 5.02
C THR A 72 -17.13 0.92 5.48
N ASP A 73 -17.20 -0.17 4.72
CA ASP A 73 -18.22 -1.21 4.90
C ASP A 73 -17.64 -2.60 5.14
N GLY A 74 -16.34 -2.79 4.86
CA GLY A 74 -15.69 -4.10 4.83
C GLY A 74 -14.70 -4.35 5.97
N THR A 75 -13.68 -5.16 5.65
CA THR A 75 -12.67 -5.66 6.60
C THR A 75 -11.59 -4.65 7.00
N GLY A 76 -11.51 -3.49 6.31
CA GLY A 76 -10.58 -2.41 6.58
C GLY A 76 -11.03 -1.42 7.67
N GLY A 77 -11.93 -1.83 8.55
CA GLY A 77 -12.61 -0.96 9.52
C GLY A 77 -11.73 -0.23 10.54
N ALA A 78 -10.44 -0.58 10.66
CA ALA A 78 -9.51 0.14 11.53
C ALA A 78 -9.38 1.64 11.16
N PHE A 79 -9.62 1.99 9.89
CA PHE A 79 -9.52 3.37 9.39
C PHE A 79 -10.85 4.11 9.33
N ARG A 80 -11.94 3.50 9.76
CA ARG A 80 -13.31 4.07 9.61
C ARG A 80 -13.50 5.41 10.34
N TRP A 81 -12.78 5.62 11.43
CA TRP A 81 -12.91 6.78 12.32
C TRP A 81 -11.58 7.51 12.51
N THR A 82 -10.77 7.62 11.46
CA THR A 82 -9.54 8.41 11.45
C THR A 82 -9.82 9.86 11.01
N GLY A 83 -8.91 10.77 11.30
CA GLY A 83 -8.98 12.17 10.82
C GLY A 83 -8.69 12.32 9.32
N TYR A 84 -8.42 11.23 8.61
CA TYR A 84 -8.18 11.15 7.17
C TYR A 84 -8.99 9.99 6.57
N GLU A 85 -9.32 10.10 5.31
CA GLU A 85 -9.97 9.03 4.56
C GLU A 85 -8.92 8.09 3.95
N ALA A 86 -9.00 6.80 4.25
CA ALA A 86 -8.12 5.78 3.68
C ALA A 86 -8.86 4.89 2.70
N ALA A 87 -8.14 4.33 1.74
CA ALA A 87 -8.57 3.24 0.88
C ALA A 87 -7.56 2.10 0.95
N GLY A 88 -8.00 0.85 0.89
CA GLY A 88 -7.07 -0.27 0.96
C GLY A 88 -7.72 -1.64 0.93
N LYS A 89 -6.89 -2.67 1.05
CA LYS A 89 -7.33 -4.07 1.04
C LYS A 89 -6.58 -4.87 2.09
N THR A 90 -7.33 -5.61 2.90
CA THR A 90 -6.78 -6.62 3.80
C THR A 90 -6.53 -7.93 3.04
N GLY A 91 -5.56 -8.70 3.50
CA GLY A 91 -5.26 -10.01 2.96
C GLY A 91 -4.90 -11.01 4.04
N THR A 92 -5.19 -12.28 3.75
CA THR A 92 -4.80 -13.42 4.58
C THR A 92 -4.19 -14.47 3.66
N ALA A 93 -2.92 -14.75 3.82
CA ALA A 93 -2.20 -15.72 3.00
C ALA A 93 -1.74 -16.90 3.86
N GLN A 94 -2.39 -18.04 3.74
CA GLN A 94 -1.94 -19.28 4.37
C GLN A 94 -0.65 -19.74 3.71
N TYR A 95 0.34 -20.13 4.49
CA TYR A 95 1.64 -20.55 3.97
C TYR A 95 1.96 -22.02 4.27
N ASP A 96 1.17 -22.68 5.13
CA ASP A 96 1.31 -24.09 5.44
C ASP A 96 -0.03 -24.77 5.75
N SER A 97 0.02 -26.09 6.00
CA SER A 97 -1.13 -26.90 6.35
C SER A 97 -1.59 -26.77 7.81
N SER A 98 -0.86 -26.01 8.65
CA SER A 98 -1.22 -25.79 10.06
C SER A 98 -2.33 -24.76 10.22
N GLY A 99 -2.71 -24.06 9.15
CA GLY A 99 -3.68 -22.98 9.14
C GLY A 99 -3.09 -21.62 9.57
N LEU A 100 -1.78 -21.55 9.81
CA LEU A 100 -1.10 -20.28 10.05
C LEU A 100 -1.13 -19.44 8.78
N ALA A 101 -1.30 -18.14 8.96
CA ALA A 101 -1.42 -17.21 7.85
C ALA A 101 -0.61 -15.93 8.09
N HIS A 102 -0.11 -15.36 7.00
CA HIS A 102 0.37 -13.98 6.99
C HIS A 102 -0.82 -13.03 6.93
N SER A 103 -0.81 -12.01 7.76
CA SER A 103 -1.77 -10.91 7.66
C SER A 103 -1.20 -9.82 6.78
N TRP A 104 -1.99 -9.35 5.80
CA TRP A 104 -1.60 -8.31 4.87
C TRP A 104 -2.56 -7.13 4.91
N PHE A 105 -2.00 -5.95 4.71
CA PHE A 105 -2.76 -4.75 4.36
C PHE A 105 -1.97 -3.95 3.34
N ILE A 106 -2.65 -3.51 2.28
CA ILE A 106 -2.15 -2.51 1.35
C ILE A 106 -3.17 -1.38 1.26
N GLY A 107 -2.70 -0.16 1.18
CA GLY A 107 -3.61 0.99 1.13
C GLY A 107 -2.88 2.30 0.91
N TYR A 108 -3.64 3.37 0.90
CA TYR A 108 -3.15 4.75 0.78
C TYR A 108 -4.12 5.72 1.45
N ALA A 109 -3.63 6.91 1.69
CA ALA A 109 -4.40 8.02 2.24
C ALA A 109 -3.78 9.38 1.83
N PRO A 110 -4.58 10.47 1.76
CA PRO A 110 -6.03 10.48 1.75
C PRO A 110 -6.62 9.80 0.49
N TYR A 111 -7.88 9.41 0.53
CA TYR A 111 -8.55 8.72 -0.58
C TYR A 111 -8.70 9.59 -1.84
N ASP A 112 -9.10 10.83 -1.67
CA ASP A 112 -9.40 11.80 -2.73
C ASP A 112 -8.16 12.53 -3.26
N ASN A 113 -7.10 12.64 -2.46
CA ASN A 113 -5.82 13.23 -2.84
C ASN A 113 -4.66 12.44 -2.21
N PRO A 114 -4.29 11.28 -2.78
CA PRO A 114 -3.30 10.37 -2.18
C PRO A 114 -1.92 11.02 -1.96
N GLU A 115 -1.43 10.97 -0.73
CA GLU A 115 -0.12 11.49 -0.35
C GLU A 115 0.86 10.38 0.04
N ILE A 116 0.34 9.29 0.63
CA ILE A 116 1.15 8.17 1.11
C ILE A 116 0.47 6.84 0.82
N ALA A 117 1.24 5.88 0.32
CA ALA A 117 0.81 4.49 0.19
C ALA A 117 1.59 3.59 1.14
N ILE A 118 0.96 2.51 1.60
CA ILE A 118 1.53 1.58 2.57
C ILE A 118 1.28 0.13 2.18
N SER A 119 2.25 -0.73 2.44
CA SER A 119 2.13 -2.18 2.35
C SER A 119 2.70 -2.79 3.62
N VAL A 120 1.88 -3.53 4.35
CA VAL A 120 2.23 -4.20 5.61
C VAL A 120 2.01 -5.69 5.49
N VAL A 121 2.98 -6.47 5.95
CA VAL A 121 2.85 -7.90 6.18
C VAL A 121 3.24 -8.23 7.61
N LEU A 122 2.44 -9.07 8.27
CA LEU A 122 2.77 -9.70 9.54
C LEU A 122 2.89 -11.19 9.30
N GLU A 123 4.10 -11.71 9.41
CA GLU A 123 4.38 -13.14 9.27
C GLU A 123 3.83 -13.90 10.48
N GLY A 124 3.10 -14.99 10.22
CA GLY A 124 2.45 -15.76 11.29
C GLY A 124 1.36 -14.97 12.03
N GLY A 125 0.87 -13.90 11.46
CA GLY A 125 -0.23 -13.10 12.01
C GLY A 125 -1.54 -13.87 12.02
N TYR A 126 -2.19 -13.91 13.17
CA TYR A 126 -3.32 -14.78 13.48
C TYR A 126 -4.64 -14.40 12.78
N SER A 127 -4.74 -13.23 12.19
CA SER A 127 -5.93 -12.82 11.43
C SER A 127 -5.56 -11.90 10.27
N GLY A 128 -6.31 -11.97 9.17
CA GLY A 128 -6.15 -11.07 8.02
C GLY A 128 -6.42 -9.59 8.32
N GLN A 129 -6.82 -9.26 9.54
CA GLN A 129 -7.08 -7.89 9.97
C GLN A 129 -5.95 -7.28 10.79
N SER A 130 -4.97 -8.06 11.26
CA SER A 130 -3.92 -7.56 12.16
C SER A 130 -3.02 -6.52 11.50
N ALA A 131 -2.66 -6.69 10.23
CA ALA A 131 -1.78 -5.78 9.50
C ALA A 131 -2.36 -4.36 9.33
N GLN A 132 -3.71 -4.20 9.30
CA GLN A 132 -4.32 -2.87 9.18
C GLN A 132 -4.08 -1.99 10.41
N TYR A 133 -3.93 -2.57 11.60
CA TYR A 133 -3.67 -1.79 12.81
C TYR A 133 -2.24 -1.23 12.83
N VAL A 134 -1.28 -1.99 12.29
CA VAL A 134 0.09 -1.51 12.09
C VAL A 134 0.10 -0.39 11.03
N ALA A 135 -0.58 -0.61 9.91
CA ALA A 135 -0.73 0.40 8.87
C ALA A 135 -1.38 1.68 9.43
N LYS A 136 -2.44 1.53 10.24
CA LYS A 136 -3.10 2.66 10.89
C LYS A 136 -2.14 3.46 11.78
N ALA A 137 -1.35 2.77 12.61
CA ALA A 137 -0.39 3.46 13.49
C ALA A 137 0.64 4.29 12.71
N VAL A 138 1.09 3.79 11.54
CA VAL A 138 2.01 4.53 10.66
C VAL A 138 1.31 5.73 10.03
N LEU A 139 0.10 5.56 9.50
CA LEU A 139 -0.65 6.65 8.89
C LEU A 139 -1.07 7.71 9.92
N ASP A 140 -1.48 7.31 11.12
CA ASP A 140 -1.76 8.24 12.22
C ASP A 140 -0.54 9.09 12.55
N ALA A 141 0.67 8.50 12.56
CA ALA A 141 1.91 9.25 12.82
C ALA A 141 2.33 10.16 11.64
N TYR A 142 1.89 9.86 10.44
CA TYR A 142 2.15 10.69 9.25
C TYR A 142 1.25 11.94 9.22
N PHE A 143 -0.03 11.80 9.62
CA PHE A 143 -1.03 12.86 9.54
C PHE A 143 -1.21 13.67 10.84
N ASN A 144 -0.61 13.27 11.96
CA ASN A 144 -0.61 13.99 13.24
C ASN A 144 0.78 14.55 13.55
#